data_d0388e20bf66561c52a815b8a75c244b
#
_entry.id   d0388e20bf66561c52a815b8a75c244b
#
_cell.length_a   1.000
_cell.length_b   1.000
_cell.length_c   1.000
_cell.angle_alpha   90.00
_cell.angle_beta   90.00
_cell.angle_gamma   90.00
#
_symmetry.space_group_name_H-M   'P 1'
#
loop_
_entity.id
_entity.type
_entity.pdbx_description
1 polymer ?
#
loop_
_entity_poly.entity_id
_entity_poly.type
_entity_poly.pdbx_seq_one_letter_code
_entity_poly.pdbx_strand_id
1 'polypeptide(L)'
;KYYKKDKGCWEWQRPRLFCTTEDLFTQSFVIPYIIPMLENAGAIVYTPRERDWQRNEVIVDNDTHPQGCIYQEIKSRKGKWKTAPTPAFAQKRLVYRDGQNPFEEGTARFASTEKKPEKAFAQWIPHIPETGKYAVYVTYQTLPGSVSDAKYLVFHKGGVTEFLVNQQIGGGTWVYLGTFEFDKGTNDYGMVVLSNESRQKGVVCADAVRFGGGMGNISRGGKTSGLPRYLEGARYAAQWSGFPYSVYSPSEGKNDYTDDINARSRIINYLSGNSVYNPKEKGLGVPFEMTLGVHSDAGFSKEDDLIGTLGIYCLLYTSPSPRDRTRSR
;
A
#
# COMPACT_ATOMS: atom_id res chain seq x y z
N LYS A 1 -8.85 9.22 11.14
CA LYS A 1 -10.10 8.94 11.90
C LYS A 1 -10.41 7.46 11.92
N TYR A 2 -11.20 7.05 12.90
CA TYR A 2 -11.78 5.72 13.03
C TYR A 2 -13.29 5.80 13.25
N TYR A 3 -14.01 4.71 13.01
CA TYR A 3 -15.45 4.63 13.30
C TYR A 3 -15.72 4.23 14.74
N LYS A 4 -16.45 5.08 15.47
CA LYS A 4 -16.85 4.82 16.84
C LYS A 4 -18.25 4.23 16.89
N LYS A 5 -18.34 2.91 17.09
CA LYS A 5 -19.57 2.13 16.95
C LYS A 5 -20.66 2.55 17.93
N ASP A 6 -20.31 2.82 19.19
CA ASP A 6 -21.23 3.25 20.24
C ASP A 6 -21.87 4.62 19.98
N LYS A 7 -21.17 5.50 19.23
CA LYS A 7 -21.67 6.82 18.81
C LYS A 7 -22.21 6.85 17.38
N GLY A 8 -21.95 5.82 16.58
CA GLY A 8 -22.35 5.77 15.17
C GLY A 8 -21.70 6.84 14.28
N CYS A 9 -20.51 7.31 14.61
CA CYS A 9 -19.81 8.37 13.88
C CYS A 9 -18.31 8.15 13.76
N TRP A 10 -17.67 8.92 12.87
CA TRP A 10 -16.24 8.92 12.66
C TRP A 10 -15.57 9.98 13.52
N GLU A 11 -14.64 9.58 14.39
CA GLU A 11 -13.92 10.46 15.32
C GLU A 11 -12.40 10.37 15.11
N TRP A 12 -11.67 11.38 15.57
CA TRP A 12 -10.22 11.31 15.71
C TRP A 12 -9.85 10.41 16.89
N GLN A 13 -8.73 9.69 16.80
CA GLN A 13 -8.28 8.82 17.88
C GLN A 13 -7.86 9.62 19.12
N ARG A 14 -7.30 10.79 18.91
CA ARG A 14 -6.88 11.69 19.97
C ARG A 14 -7.67 13.00 19.93
N PRO A 15 -7.90 13.64 21.08
CA PRO A 15 -8.50 14.97 21.12
C PRO A 15 -7.59 15.97 20.38
N ARG A 16 -8.18 17.08 19.99
CA ARG A 16 -7.39 18.20 19.47
C ARG A 16 -6.54 18.80 20.58
N LEU A 17 -5.28 19.02 20.25
CA LEU A 17 -4.35 19.83 21.03
C LEU A 17 -3.97 21.02 20.14
N PHE A 18 -4.32 22.23 20.58
CA PHE A 18 -4.25 23.44 19.75
C PHE A 18 -5.05 23.28 18.44
N CYS A 19 -4.42 23.45 17.29
CA CYS A 19 -5.05 23.35 15.97
C CYS A 19 -4.93 21.98 15.32
N THR A 20 -4.29 21.00 15.97
CA THR A 20 -3.97 19.69 15.39
C THR A 20 -4.37 18.53 16.29
N THR A 21 -4.12 17.30 15.82
CA THR A 21 -4.16 16.07 16.62
C THR A 21 -2.85 15.36 16.46
N GLU A 22 -2.50 14.41 17.32
CA GLU A 22 -1.29 13.58 17.16
C GLU A 22 -1.25 12.92 15.79
N ASP A 23 -2.38 12.39 15.34
CA ASP A 23 -2.49 11.70 14.04
C ASP A 23 -2.07 12.57 12.85
N LEU A 24 -2.39 13.85 12.88
CA LEU A 24 -2.07 14.82 11.81
C LEU A 24 -0.69 15.42 11.99
N PHE A 25 -0.31 15.71 13.24
CA PHE A 25 0.97 16.33 13.55
C PHE A 25 2.13 15.44 13.10
N THR A 26 2.12 14.16 13.49
CA THR A 26 3.18 13.23 13.08
C THR A 26 3.23 13.02 11.58
N GLN A 27 2.09 12.94 10.88
CA GLN A 27 2.05 12.85 9.42
C GLN A 27 2.68 14.05 8.72
N SER A 28 2.57 15.25 9.30
CA SER A 28 3.06 16.48 8.67
C SER A 28 4.58 16.53 8.50
N PHE A 29 5.33 15.68 9.19
CA PHE A 29 6.78 15.57 9.02
C PHE A 29 7.25 14.16 8.64
N VAL A 30 6.52 13.10 8.99
CA VAL A 30 6.89 11.73 8.57
C VAL A 30 6.80 11.59 7.05
N ILE A 31 5.65 12.00 6.46
CA ILE A 31 5.42 11.82 5.02
C ILE A 31 6.32 12.72 4.17
N PRO A 32 6.43 14.04 4.41
CA PRO A 32 7.21 14.92 3.52
C PRO A 32 8.71 14.94 3.79
N TYR A 33 9.17 14.45 4.95
CA TYR A 33 10.59 14.54 5.31
C TYR A 33 11.21 13.19 5.64
N ILE A 34 10.70 12.44 6.65
CA ILE A 34 11.35 11.21 7.11
C ILE A 34 11.33 10.14 6.01
N ILE A 35 10.18 9.91 5.38
CA ILE A 35 10.06 8.91 4.32
C ILE A 35 10.97 9.25 3.13
N PRO A 36 10.95 10.46 2.54
CA PRO A 36 11.88 10.81 1.47
C PRO A 36 13.36 10.73 1.85
N MET A 37 13.73 11.05 3.09
CA MET A 37 15.11 10.90 3.56
C MET A 37 15.55 9.44 3.56
N LEU A 38 14.69 8.52 4.02
CA LEU A 38 14.95 7.08 4.01
C LEU A 38 15.03 6.54 2.58
N GLU A 39 14.10 6.93 1.71
CA GLU A 39 14.06 6.51 0.31
C GLU A 39 15.28 7.04 -0.47
N ASN A 40 15.69 8.28 -0.23
CA ASN A 40 16.90 8.85 -0.82
C ASN A 40 18.18 8.15 -0.32
N ALA A 41 18.15 7.56 0.86
CA ALA A 41 19.22 6.70 1.38
C ALA A 41 19.16 5.26 0.82
N GLY A 42 18.21 4.94 -0.04
CA GLY A 42 18.06 3.64 -0.69
C GLY A 42 17.10 2.68 0.02
N ALA A 43 16.37 3.11 1.03
CA ALA A 43 15.38 2.27 1.70
C ALA A 43 14.10 2.12 0.89
N ILE A 44 13.48 0.94 0.94
CA ILE A 44 12.10 0.71 0.48
C ILE A 44 11.17 0.88 1.68
N VAL A 45 10.33 1.92 1.67
CA VAL A 45 9.50 2.30 2.81
C VAL A 45 8.06 1.84 2.62
N TYR A 46 7.57 1.03 3.55
CA TYR A 46 6.17 0.64 3.67
C TYR A 46 5.48 1.46 4.75
N THR A 47 4.27 1.91 4.50
CA THR A 47 3.45 2.65 5.46
C THR A 47 2.16 1.90 5.76
N PRO A 48 1.72 1.79 7.03
CA PRO A 48 0.47 1.13 7.37
C PRO A 48 -0.77 1.97 7.06
N ARG A 49 -0.58 3.22 6.65
CA ARG A 49 -1.61 4.16 6.20
C ARG A 49 -1.32 4.62 4.78
N GLU A 50 -2.34 5.20 4.13
CA GLU A 50 -2.13 5.89 2.86
C GLU A 50 -1.16 7.06 3.04
N ARG A 51 -0.15 7.13 2.18
CA ARG A 51 0.89 8.17 2.20
C ARG A 51 0.63 9.31 1.21
N ASP A 52 -0.26 9.08 0.23
CA ASP A 52 -0.59 10.08 -0.77
C ASP A 52 -1.72 11.00 -0.28
N TRP A 53 -1.48 12.30 -0.35
CA TRP A 53 -2.47 13.33 -0.02
C TRP A 53 -3.44 13.64 -1.16
N GLN A 54 -3.24 13.03 -2.34
CA GLN A 54 -4.12 13.18 -3.49
C GLN A 54 -5.51 12.63 -3.17
N ARG A 55 -6.53 13.46 -3.37
CA ARG A 55 -7.94 13.09 -3.15
C ARG A 55 -8.52 12.29 -4.31
N ASN A 56 -7.98 12.52 -5.50
CA ASN A 56 -8.35 11.75 -6.67
C ASN A 56 -7.66 10.38 -6.64
N GLU A 57 -8.35 9.38 -7.14
CA GLU A 57 -7.83 8.03 -7.33
C GLU A 57 -8.31 7.52 -8.68
N VAL A 58 -7.41 6.95 -9.46
CA VAL A 58 -7.74 6.26 -10.70
C VAL A 58 -7.11 4.88 -10.63
N ILE A 59 -7.93 3.85 -10.80
CA ILE A 59 -7.45 2.47 -10.85
C ILE A 59 -7.71 1.93 -12.24
N VAL A 60 -6.66 1.44 -12.88
CA VAL A 60 -6.71 0.71 -14.15
C VAL A 60 -6.39 -0.73 -13.86
N ASP A 61 -7.31 -1.61 -14.17
CA ASP A 61 -7.25 -3.03 -13.87
C ASP A 61 -7.57 -3.85 -15.12
N ASN A 62 -7.07 -5.07 -15.19
CA ASN A 62 -7.34 -5.94 -16.34
C ASN A 62 -8.78 -6.42 -16.43
N ASP A 63 -9.52 -6.49 -15.33
CA ASP A 63 -10.92 -6.89 -15.28
C ASP A 63 -11.87 -5.69 -15.35
N THR A 64 -11.53 -4.60 -14.65
CA THR A 64 -12.39 -3.42 -14.51
C THR A 64 -11.56 -2.13 -14.53
N HIS A 65 -12.05 -1.12 -15.24
CA HIS A 65 -11.44 0.22 -15.21
C HIS A 65 -12.49 1.29 -15.54
N PRO A 66 -12.32 2.52 -15.03
CA PRO A 66 -13.22 3.63 -15.32
C PRO A 66 -13.23 4.02 -16.79
N GLN A 67 -14.31 4.68 -17.22
CA GLN A 67 -14.40 5.21 -18.57
C GLN A 67 -13.21 6.16 -18.88
N GLY A 68 -12.63 6.01 -20.06
CA GLY A 68 -11.47 6.77 -20.51
C GLY A 68 -10.12 6.17 -20.08
N CYS A 69 -10.10 5.20 -19.17
CA CYS A 69 -8.92 4.40 -18.87
C CYS A 69 -8.75 3.25 -19.86
N ILE A 70 -7.52 2.81 -20.07
CA ILE A 70 -7.21 1.73 -21.02
C ILE A 70 -6.26 0.74 -20.34
N TYR A 71 -6.66 -0.53 -20.33
CA TYR A 71 -5.77 -1.65 -20.11
C TYR A 71 -5.55 -2.39 -21.44
N GLN A 72 -4.30 -2.69 -21.78
CA GLN A 72 -4.01 -3.46 -22.97
C GLN A 72 -2.80 -4.37 -22.83
N GLU A 73 -2.83 -5.49 -23.52
CA GLU A 73 -1.74 -6.46 -23.58
C GLU A 73 -1.14 -6.48 -24.99
N ILE A 74 0.16 -6.19 -25.08
CA ILE A 74 0.95 -6.35 -26.28
C ILE A 74 1.66 -7.69 -26.18
N LYS A 75 1.49 -8.53 -27.20
CA LYS A 75 2.09 -9.87 -27.28
C LYS A 75 3.37 -9.82 -28.09
N SER A 76 4.38 -10.57 -27.67
CA SER A 76 5.51 -10.90 -28.50
C SER A 76 5.25 -12.20 -29.24
N ARG A 77 6.18 -12.60 -30.13
CA ARG A 77 6.11 -13.89 -30.85
C ARG A 77 6.00 -15.09 -29.91
N LYS A 78 6.63 -15.02 -28.72
CA LYS A 78 6.65 -16.09 -27.71
C LYS A 78 5.93 -15.71 -26.42
N GLY A 79 5.95 -14.43 -26.05
CA GLY A 79 5.31 -13.91 -24.82
C GLY A 79 3.81 -13.74 -25.01
N LYS A 80 3.03 -14.63 -24.38
CA LYS A 80 1.57 -14.56 -24.33
C LYS A 80 1.12 -14.37 -22.90
N TRP A 81 0.25 -13.41 -22.69
CA TRP A 81 -0.42 -13.21 -21.41
C TRP A 81 -1.47 -14.29 -21.19
N LYS A 82 -1.52 -14.82 -19.97
CA LYS A 82 -2.47 -15.84 -19.52
C LYS A 82 -3.09 -15.38 -18.19
N THR A 83 -4.28 -15.88 -17.89
CA THR A 83 -4.91 -15.65 -16.58
C THR A 83 -4.20 -16.45 -15.51
N ALA A 84 -3.90 -15.80 -14.38
CA ALA A 84 -3.31 -16.44 -13.22
C ALA A 84 -4.33 -17.35 -12.51
N PRO A 85 -3.88 -18.42 -11.84
CA PRO A 85 -4.78 -19.38 -11.21
C PRO A 85 -5.39 -18.91 -9.88
N THR A 86 -4.90 -17.80 -9.33
CA THR A 86 -5.33 -17.27 -8.03
C THR A 86 -6.23 -16.05 -8.21
N PRO A 87 -7.20 -15.81 -7.31
CA PRO A 87 -7.95 -14.55 -7.27
C PRO A 87 -7.00 -13.35 -7.14
N ALA A 88 -7.43 -12.20 -7.66
CA ALA A 88 -6.66 -10.98 -7.67
C ALA A 88 -7.57 -9.75 -7.49
N PHE A 89 -7.03 -8.57 -7.72
CA PHE A 89 -7.76 -7.34 -7.54
C PHE A 89 -8.83 -7.14 -8.62
N ALA A 90 -9.99 -6.63 -8.22
CA ALA A 90 -10.95 -5.94 -9.09
C ALA A 90 -11.79 -4.97 -8.27
N GLN A 91 -11.92 -3.75 -8.74
CA GLN A 91 -12.82 -2.78 -8.10
C GLN A 91 -14.25 -2.94 -8.62
N LYS A 92 -15.02 -3.87 -8.05
CA LYS A 92 -16.42 -4.10 -8.41
C LYS A 92 -17.41 -3.17 -7.70
N ARG A 93 -16.96 -2.43 -6.70
CA ARG A 93 -17.78 -1.52 -5.89
C ARG A 93 -17.07 -0.19 -5.66
N LEU A 94 -17.85 0.87 -5.55
CA LEU A 94 -17.33 2.16 -5.11
C LEU A 94 -17.10 2.20 -3.59
N VAL A 95 -17.92 1.46 -2.84
CA VAL A 95 -17.87 1.39 -1.36
C VAL A 95 -17.87 -0.07 -0.93
N TYR A 96 -16.94 -0.41 -0.07
CA TYR A 96 -16.76 -1.73 0.53
C TYR A 96 -17.28 -1.76 1.97
N ARG A 97 -17.98 -2.82 2.34
CA ARG A 97 -18.36 -3.08 3.73
C ARG A 97 -17.19 -3.70 4.49
N ASP A 98 -17.26 -3.65 5.80
CA ASP A 98 -16.30 -4.34 6.66
C ASP A 98 -16.16 -5.81 6.27
N GLY A 99 -14.94 -6.29 6.13
CA GLY A 99 -14.61 -7.65 5.73
C GLY A 99 -14.65 -7.95 4.22
N GLN A 100 -15.12 -7.05 3.37
CA GLN A 100 -15.04 -7.23 1.92
C GLN A 100 -13.63 -6.92 1.41
N ASN A 101 -13.12 -7.80 0.55
CA ASN A 101 -11.75 -7.71 0.05
C ASN A 101 -11.73 -7.58 -1.48
N PRO A 102 -11.32 -6.42 -2.05
CA PRO A 102 -11.25 -6.25 -3.51
C PRO A 102 -10.21 -7.16 -4.18
N PHE A 103 -9.23 -7.69 -3.44
CA PHE A 103 -8.20 -8.60 -3.96
C PHE A 103 -8.66 -10.06 -4.12
N GLU A 104 -9.92 -10.33 -3.83
CA GLU A 104 -10.55 -11.64 -4.02
C GLU A 104 -11.61 -11.62 -5.14
N GLU A 105 -11.80 -10.47 -5.80
CA GLU A 105 -12.92 -10.25 -6.72
C GLU A 105 -12.53 -10.31 -8.20
N GLY A 106 -11.25 -10.27 -8.53
CA GLY A 106 -10.72 -10.20 -9.88
C GLY A 106 -9.79 -11.34 -10.26
N THR A 107 -9.10 -11.11 -11.38
CA THR A 107 -8.09 -12.00 -11.95
C THR A 107 -6.81 -11.23 -12.22
N ALA A 108 -5.67 -11.89 -12.18
CA ALA A 108 -4.41 -11.33 -12.65
C ALA A 108 -3.95 -12.00 -13.96
N ARG A 109 -3.03 -11.33 -14.64
CA ARG A 109 -2.43 -11.80 -15.89
C ARG A 109 -0.96 -12.14 -15.66
N PHE A 110 -0.43 -13.16 -16.32
CA PHE A 110 1.00 -13.46 -16.26
C PHE A 110 1.57 -13.84 -17.62
N ALA A 111 2.86 -13.59 -17.78
CA ALA A 111 3.60 -13.97 -18.96
C ALA A 111 4.97 -14.57 -18.59
N SER A 112 5.45 -15.51 -19.39
CA SER A 112 6.82 -16.01 -19.24
C SER A 112 7.82 -14.93 -19.59
N THR A 113 8.94 -14.91 -18.86
CA THR A 113 10.01 -13.93 -19.07
C THR A 113 10.81 -14.20 -20.35
N GLU A 114 11.32 -13.14 -20.94
CA GLU A 114 12.17 -13.16 -22.13
C GLU A 114 13.41 -12.26 -21.96
N LYS A 115 14.57 -12.74 -22.44
CA LYS A 115 15.83 -11.96 -22.46
C LYS A 115 16.03 -11.16 -23.75
N LYS A 116 15.26 -11.47 -24.81
CA LYS A 116 15.45 -10.95 -26.19
C LYS A 116 14.64 -9.67 -26.43
N PRO A 117 14.96 -8.89 -27.50
CA PRO A 117 14.34 -7.59 -27.78
C PRO A 117 12.84 -7.61 -28.07
N GLU A 118 12.28 -8.72 -28.57
CA GLU A 118 10.83 -8.85 -28.76
C GLU A 118 10.15 -9.21 -27.45
N LYS A 119 9.58 -8.21 -26.77
CA LYS A 119 9.00 -8.34 -25.44
C LYS A 119 7.49 -8.21 -25.47
N ALA A 120 6.82 -8.86 -24.54
CA ALA A 120 5.41 -8.66 -24.27
C ALA A 120 5.25 -7.57 -23.19
N PHE A 121 4.19 -6.80 -23.28
CA PHE A 121 3.89 -5.71 -22.34
C PHE A 121 2.46 -5.79 -21.86
N ALA A 122 2.23 -5.45 -20.60
CA ALA A 122 0.94 -5.01 -20.09
C ALA A 122 1.01 -3.51 -19.82
N GLN A 123 -0.01 -2.76 -20.22
CA GLN A 123 -0.04 -1.30 -20.14
C GLN A 123 -1.32 -0.83 -19.46
N TRP A 124 -1.17 0.12 -18.55
CA TRP A 124 -2.24 0.77 -17.82
C TRP A 124 -2.18 2.28 -18.08
N ILE A 125 -3.16 2.79 -18.81
CA ILE A 125 -3.27 4.20 -19.19
C ILE A 125 -4.45 4.81 -18.42
N PRO A 126 -4.20 5.65 -17.41
CA PRO A 126 -5.25 6.28 -16.61
C PRO A 126 -5.93 7.42 -17.37
N HIS A 127 -7.18 7.70 -17.04
CA HIS A 127 -7.81 8.98 -17.31
C HIS A 127 -7.69 9.86 -16.06
N ILE A 128 -6.67 10.71 -16.04
CA ILE A 128 -6.36 11.58 -14.90
C ILE A 128 -7.40 12.71 -14.82
N PRO A 129 -8.14 12.87 -13.70
CA PRO A 129 -9.19 13.88 -13.60
C PRO A 129 -8.66 15.32 -13.53
N GLU A 130 -7.51 15.54 -12.94
CA GLU A 130 -6.87 16.85 -12.76
C GLU A 130 -5.35 16.70 -12.84
N THR A 131 -4.68 17.67 -13.51
CA THR A 131 -3.21 17.71 -13.52
C THR A 131 -2.67 17.85 -12.11
N GLY A 132 -1.70 17.00 -11.74
CA GLY A 132 -1.12 17.02 -10.41
C GLY A 132 -0.21 15.85 -10.11
N LYS A 133 0.22 15.76 -8.84
CA LYS A 133 1.04 14.65 -8.34
C LYS A 133 0.16 13.53 -7.85
N TYR A 134 0.48 12.32 -8.27
CA TYR A 134 -0.19 11.08 -7.91
C TYR A 134 0.85 10.05 -7.51
N ALA A 135 0.66 9.43 -6.36
CA ALA A 135 1.40 8.21 -6.02
C ALA A 135 0.97 7.08 -6.93
N VAL A 136 1.92 6.31 -7.43
CA VAL A 136 1.68 5.14 -8.28
C VAL A 136 1.92 3.89 -7.47
N TYR A 137 0.91 3.03 -7.44
CA TYR A 137 0.95 1.72 -6.80
C TYR A 137 0.63 0.65 -7.84
N VAL A 138 1.32 -0.47 -7.74
CA VAL A 138 1.04 -1.66 -8.56
C VAL A 138 0.61 -2.80 -7.66
N THR A 139 -0.15 -3.74 -8.21
CA THR A 139 -0.39 -5.02 -7.57
C THR A 139 -0.14 -6.16 -8.56
N TYR A 140 0.14 -7.32 -8.02
CA TYR A 140 0.42 -8.57 -8.72
C TYR A 140 0.18 -9.74 -7.78
N GLN A 141 0.15 -10.95 -8.32
CA GLN A 141 0.17 -12.18 -7.52
C GLN A 141 1.59 -12.76 -7.52
N THR A 142 2.06 -13.16 -6.35
CA THR A 142 3.28 -13.98 -6.24
C THR A 142 2.95 -15.39 -6.71
N LEU A 143 3.48 -15.76 -7.86
CA LEU A 143 3.26 -17.05 -8.50
C LEU A 143 4.49 -17.95 -8.40
N PRO A 144 4.35 -19.27 -8.50
CA PRO A 144 5.51 -20.14 -8.68
C PRO A 144 6.34 -19.71 -9.88
N GLY A 145 7.62 -19.41 -9.64
CA GLY A 145 8.53 -18.91 -10.67
C GLY A 145 8.46 -17.40 -10.93
N SER A 146 7.77 -16.61 -10.08
CA SER A 146 7.88 -15.14 -10.12
C SER A 146 9.33 -14.69 -10.04
N VAL A 147 9.67 -13.65 -10.82
CA VAL A 147 11.03 -13.09 -10.86
C VAL A 147 11.21 -11.98 -9.84
N SER A 148 12.46 -11.71 -9.43
CA SER A 148 12.80 -10.63 -8.51
C SER A 148 13.15 -9.31 -9.21
N ASP A 149 13.10 -9.27 -10.54
CA ASP A 149 13.47 -8.12 -11.36
C ASP A 149 12.38 -7.78 -12.40
N ALA A 150 11.10 -7.89 -12.02
CA ALA A 150 9.99 -7.51 -12.90
C ALA A 150 10.08 -6.01 -13.23
N LYS A 151 10.19 -5.71 -14.53
CA LYS A 151 10.50 -4.40 -15.05
C LYS A 151 9.24 -3.57 -15.28
N TYR A 152 9.01 -2.57 -14.42
CA TYR A 152 7.98 -1.57 -14.57
C TYR A 152 8.58 -0.26 -15.11
N LEU A 153 7.88 0.38 -16.03
CA LEU A 153 8.18 1.70 -16.55
C LEU A 153 7.00 2.62 -16.22
N VAL A 154 7.25 3.69 -15.49
CA VAL A 154 6.27 4.74 -15.21
C VAL A 154 6.56 5.91 -16.13
N PHE A 155 5.67 6.16 -17.09
CA PHE A 155 5.68 7.32 -17.97
C PHE A 155 4.91 8.44 -17.28
N HIS A 156 5.54 9.59 -17.12
CA HIS A 156 4.99 10.75 -16.42
C HIS A 156 5.50 12.05 -17.05
N LYS A 157 4.98 13.19 -16.63
CA LYS A 157 5.32 14.51 -17.21
C LYS A 157 6.83 14.82 -17.23
N GLY A 158 7.60 14.31 -16.29
CA GLY A 158 9.05 14.48 -16.22
C GLY A 158 9.87 13.47 -17.04
N GLY A 159 9.22 12.52 -17.74
CA GLY A 159 9.89 11.48 -18.52
C GLY A 159 9.48 10.06 -18.14
N VAL A 160 10.43 9.15 -18.07
CA VAL A 160 10.19 7.74 -17.75
C VAL A 160 11.09 7.32 -16.61
N THR A 161 10.48 6.69 -15.58
CA THR A 161 11.21 6.09 -14.47
C THR A 161 11.06 4.58 -14.49
N GLU A 162 12.19 3.86 -14.41
CA GLU A 162 12.24 2.40 -14.38
C GLU A 162 12.30 1.88 -12.96
N PHE A 163 11.55 0.81 -12.68
CA PHE A 163 11.57 0.07 -11.43
C PHE A 163 11.77 -1.42 -11.68
N LEU A 164 12.59 -2.05 -10.86
CA LEU A 164 12.73 -3.50 -10.80
C LEU A 164 12.03 -3.99 -9.54
N VAL A 165 10.86 -4.60 -9.70
CA VAL A 165 10.01 -5.05 -8.60
C VAL A 165 10.22 -6.53 -8.35
N ASN A 166 10.50 -6.89 -7.10
CA ASN A 166 10.59 -8.29 -6.69
C ASN A 166 9.19 -8.89 -6.51
N GLN A 167 8.69 -9.60 -7.52
CA GLN A 167 7.39 -10.25 -7.49
C GLN A 167 7.37 -11.60 -6.75
N GLN A 168 8.50 -12.03 -6.20
CA GLN A 168 8.58 -13.22 -5.34
C GLN A 168 8.00 -12.95 -3.94
N ILE A 169 7.81 -11.66 -3.58
CA ILE A 169 7.31 -11.18 -2.29
C ILE A 169 6.27 -10.09 -2.50
N GLY A 170 5.45 -9.81 -1.50
CA GLY A 170 4.52 -8.67 -1.52
C GLY A 170 3.34 -8.80 -2.49
N GLY A 171 3.07 -9.97 -3.06
CA GLY A 171 1.91 -10.18 -3.92
C GLY A 171 0.58 -10.10 -3.18
N GLY A 172 -0.48 -9.63 -3.87
CA GLY A 172 -1.83 -9.50 -3.29
C GLY A 172 -2.02 -8.27 -2.41
N THR A 173 -1.20 -7.23 -2.59
CA THR A 173 -1.35 -5.92 -1.94
C THR A 173 -0.85 -4.80 -2.84
N TRP A 174 -1.09 -3.54 -2.44
CA TRP A 174 -0.54 -2.38 -3.14
C TRP A 174 0.94 -2.18 -2.82
N VAL A 175 1.77 -2.16 -3.87
CA VAL A 175 3.20 -1.87 -3.80
C VAL A 175 3.46 -0.49 -4.40
N TYR A 176 3.98 0.42 -3.58
CA TYR A 176 4.30 1.79 -3.98
C TYR A 176 5.54 1.82 -4.88
N LEU A 177 5.46 2.55 -5.99
CA LEU A 177 6.60 2.79 -6.88
C LEU A 177 7.20 4.18 -6.71
N GLY A 178 6.36 5.21 -6.64
CA GLY A 178 6.80 6.60 -6.56
C GLY A 178 5.63 7.56 -6.68
N THR A 179 5.89 8.85 -6.51
CA THR A 179 4.91 9.93 -6.74
C THR A 179 5.38 10.77 -7.91
N PHE A 180 4.52 10.89 -8.93
CA PHE A 180 4.86 11.52 -10.21
C PHE A 180 3.79 12.53 -10.62
N GLU A 181 4.17 13.49 -11.46
CA GLU A 181 3.24 14.45 -12.04
C GLU A 181 2.63 13.90 -13.33
N PHE A 182 1.30 13.95 -13.40
CA PHE A 182 0.50 13.55 -14.56
C PHE A 182 -0.36 14.70 -15.03
N ASP A 183 -0.54 14.82 -16.34
CA ASP A 183 -1.45 15.77 -16.95
C ASP A 183 -2.87 15.18 -17.01
N LYS A 184 -3.87 16.06 -16.90
CA LYS A 184 -5.30 15.72 -17.02
C LYS A 184 -5.59 15.00 -18.33
N GLY A 185 -6.50 14.05 -18.27
CA GLY A 185 -6.99 13.27 -19.41
C GLY A 185 -6.27 11.94 -19.57
N THR A 186 -6.50 11.30 -20.73
CA THR A 186 -5.86 10.06 -21.13
C THR A 186 -4.71 10.37 -22.06
N ASN A 187 -3.48 10.13 -21.63
CA ASN A 187 -2.27 10.52 -22.35
C ASN A 187 -1.38 9.29 -22.57
N ASP A 188 -0.80 9.16 -23.76
CA ASP A 188 0.14 8.09 -24.10
C ASP A 188 1.53 8.24 -23.44
N TYR A 189 1.81 9.43 -22.88
CA TYR A 189 2.98 9.73 -22.07
C TYR A 189 2.69 9.71 -20.55
N GLY A 190 1.49 9.28 -20.13
CA GLY A 190 1.09 9.16 -18.72
C GLY A 190 0.54 7.78 -18.44
N MET A 191 1.41 6.77 -18.32
CA MET A 191 1.01 5.37 -18.17
C MET A 191 2.02 4.57 -17.37
N VAL A 192 1.60 3.37 -16.97
CA VAL A 192 2.50 2.35 -16.42
C VAL A 192 2.58 1.18 -17.40
N VAL A 193 3.77 0.64 -17.56
CA VAL A 193 4.04 -0.50 -18.43
C VAL A 193 4.81 -1.56 -17.64
N LEU A 194 4.36 -2.80 -17.66
CA LEU A 194 5.10 -3.97 -17.21
C LEU A 194 5.64 -4.72 -18.43
N SER A 195 6.96 -4.90 -18.51
CA SER A 195 7.60 -5.73 -19.51
C SER A 195 7.80 -7.15 -18.99
N ASN A 196 7.70 -8.15 -19.87
CA ASN A 196 8.15 -9.50 -19.54
C ASN A 196 9.68 -9.69 -19.67
N GLU A 197 10.42 -8.58 -19.83
CA GLU A 197 11.88 -8.62 -19.80
C GLU A 197 12.38 -8.95 -18.40
N SER A 198 13.25 -9.94 -18.29
CA SER A 198 13.94 -10.29 -17.05
C SER A 198 15.27 -10.97 -17.34
N ARG A 199 16.23 -10.81 -16.44
CA ARG A 199 17.48 -11.59 -16.45
C ARG A 199 17.25 -13.02 -15.99
N GLN A 200 16.15 -13.26 -15.26
CA GLN A 200 15.77 -14.55 -14.72
C GLN A 200 14.79 -15.28 -15.65
N LYS A 201 14.84 -16.60 -15.66
CA LYS A 201 13.81 -17.42 -16.29
C LYS A 201 12.67 -17.63 -15.29
N GLY A 202 11.48 -17.19 -15.65
CA GLY A 202 10.33 -17.28 -14.77
C GLY A 202 9.09 -16.64 -15.38
N VAL A 203 8.30 -15.98 -14.53
CA VAL A 203 7.09 -15.28 -14.93
C VAL A 203 7.03 -13.89 -14.30
N VAL A 204 6.41 -12.95 -15.02
CA VAL A 204 5.94 -11.67 -14.50
C VAL A 204 4.43 -11.71 -14.39
N CYS A 205 3.89 -11.08 -13.35
CA CYS A 205 2.45 -11.00 -13.11
C CYS A 205 1.99 -9.54 -13.18
N ALA A 206 0.89 -9.30 -13.89
CA ALA A 206 0.21 -8.03 -14.09
C ALA A 206 -1.19 -8.11 -13.48
N ASP A 207 -1.59 -7.10 -12.71
CA ASP A 207 -2.93 -7.02 -12.14
C ASP A 207 -3.41 -5.57 -12.29
N ALA A 208 -3.55 -4.78 -11.23
CA ALA A 208 -4.00 -3.41 -11.29
C ALA A 208 -2.88 -2.39 -11.05
N VAL A 209 -3.08 -1.18 -11.56
CA VAL A 209 -2.29 0.00 -11.22
C VAL A 209 -3.21 1.09 -10.68
N ARG A 210 -2.85 1.63 -9.52
CA ARG A 210 -3.57 2.70 -8.83
C ARG A 210 -2.74 3.99 -8.90
N PHE A 211 -3.39 5.07 -9.28
CA PHE A 211 -2.86 6.44 -9.33
C PHE A 211 -3.60 7.28 -8.30
N GLY A 212 -2.91 7.76 -7.29
CA GLY A 212 -3.46 8.60 -6.23
C GLY A 212 -3.92 7.86 -4.98
N GLY A 213 -4.06 8.60 -3.88
CA GLY A 213 -4.49 8.10 -2.58
C GLY A 213 -6.00 7.87 -2.48
N GLY A 214 -6.78 8.78 -3.03
CA GLY A 214 -8.23 8.72 -3.08
C GLY A 214 -8.96 9.04 -1.79
N MET A 215 -10.28 8.93 -1.86
CA MET A 215 -11.19 9.05 -0.71
C MET A 215 -11.36 7.71 -0.01
N GLY A 216 -11.60 7.75 1.29
CA GLY A 216 -11.95 6.56 2.06
C GLY A 216 -13.23 5.91 1.52
N ASN A 217 -13.15 4.63 1.22
CA ASN A 217 -14.22 3.85 0.60
C ASN A 217 -14.70 2.65 1.43
N ILE A 218 -14.24 2.56 2.67
CA ILE A 218 -14.72 1.54 3.61
C ILE A 218 -15.90 2.09 4.39
N SER A 219 -17.03 1.39 4.33
CA SER A 219 -18.26 1.76 5.02
C SER A 219 -18.33 1.13 6.42
N ARG A 220 -18.62 1.96 7.42
CA ARG A 220 -18.94 1.55 8.79
C ARG A 220 -20.24 2.23 9.21
N GLY A 221 -21.17 1.48 9.81
CA GLY A 221 -22.48 2.02 10.17
C GLY A 221 -23.29 2.58 8.97
N GLY A 222 -23.07 2.03 7.78
CA GLY A 222 -23.74 2.46 6.55
C GLY A 222 -23.15 3.72 5.88
N LYS A 223 -22.07 4.30 6.42
CA LYS A 223 -21.44 5.52 5.89
C LYS A 223 -19.93 5.37 5.79
N THR A 224 -19.31 5.97 4.78
CA THR A 224 -17.85 6.17 4.72
C THR A 224 -17.45 7.35 5.61
N SER A 225 -16.15 7.52 5.81
CA SER A 225 -15.62 8.65 6.59
C SER A 225 -15.88 10.02 5.97
N GLY A 226 -16.10 10.07 4.65
CA GLY A 226 -16.17 11.30 3.87
C GLY A 226 -14.83 12.04 3.76
N LEU A 227 -13.71 11.38 4.12
CA LEU A 227 -12.38 11.96 4.16
C LEU A 227 -11.46 11.31 3.11
N PRO A 228 -10.39 12.01 2.70
CA PRO A 228 -9.27 11.38 2.00
C PRO A 228 -8.71 10.21 2.82
N ARG A 229 -8.27 9.15 2.13
CA ARG A 229 -7.83 7.91 2.75
C ARG A 229 -6.65 8.10 3.72
N TYR A 230 -5.73 9.03 3.45
CA TYR A 230 -4.62 9.33 4.36
C TYR A 230 -5.06 9.84 5.75
N LEU A 231 -6.30 10.32 5.89
CA LEU A 231 -6.89 10.75 7.17
C LEU A 231 -7.63 9.63 7.90
N GLU A 232 -7.73 8.45 7.32
CA GLU A 232 -8.33 7.29 7.95
C GLU A 232 -7.28 6.45 8.70
N GLY A 233 -7.74 5.64 9.64
CA GLY A 233 -6.89 4.73 10.40
C GLY A 233 -6.27 3.62 9.55
N ALA A 234 -5.23 2.99 10.08
CA ALA A 234 -4.48 1.92 9.42
C ALA A 234 -5.36 0.69 9.12
N ARG A 235 -6.36 0.39 9.94
CA ARG A 235 -7.27 -0.75 9.69
C ARG A 235 -8.03 -0.63 8.37
N TYR A 236 -8.43 0.58 7.97
CA TYR A 236 -9.16 0.81 6.72
C TYR A 236 -8.22 0.76 5.52
N ALA A 237 -7.01 1.31 5.67
CA ALA A 237 -5.96 1.19 4.66
C ALA A 237 -5.58 -0.27 4.42
N ALA A 238 -5.46 -1.07 5.48
CA ALA A 238 -5.18 -2.50 5.38
C ALA A 238 -6.28 -3.26 4.64
N GLN A 239 -7.55 -3.00 4.94
CA GLN A 239 -8.66 -3.60 4.22
C GLN A 239 -8.61 -3.25 2.73
N TRP A 240 -8.40 -1.97 2.40
CA TRP A 240 -8.28 -1.51 1.01
C TRP A 240 -7.06 -2.09 0.30
N SER A 241 -6.06 -2.49 1.06
CA SER A 241 -4.82 -3.11 0.55
C SER A 241 -4.86 -4.64 0.49
N GLY A 242 -6.03 -5.26 0.67
CA GLY A 242 -6.20 -6.70 0.50
C GLY A 242 -5.75 -7.57 1.67
N PHE A 243 -5.45 -6.98 2.82
CA PHE A 243 -5.02 -7.75 3.99
C PHE A 243 -6.17 -8.63 4.54
N PRO A 244 -5.86 -9.79 5.12
CA PRO A 244 -6.85 -10.64 5.77
C PRO A 244 -7.61 -9.94 6.89
N TYR A 245 -8.88 -10.28 7.07
CA TYR A 245 -9.74 -9.71 8.12
C TYR A 245 -9.13 -9.79 9.51
N SER A 246 -8.49 -10.91 9.84
CA SER A 246 -7.81 -11.13 11.12
C SER A 246 -6.65 -10.16 11.39
N VAL A 247 -6.07 -9.57 10.36
CA VAL A 247 -4.97 -8.60 10.48
C VAL A 247 -5.51 -7.24 10.92
N TYR A 248 -6.58 -6.75 10.29
CA TYR A 248 -7.07 -5.40 10.54
C TYR A 248 -8.33 -5.32 11.43
N SER A 249 -8.99 -6.44 11.70
CA SER A 249 -10.20 -6.47 12.54
C SER A 249 -10.20 -7.64 13.53
N PRO A 250 -9.20 -7.75 14.42
CA PRO A 250 -9.13 -8.85 15.39
C PRO A 250 -10.28 -8.86 16.40
N SER A 251 -10.99 -7.74 16.58
CA SER A 251 -12.21 -7.68 17.40
C SER A 251 -13.48 -8.06 16.63
N GLU A 252 -13.35 -8.55 15.40
CA GLU A 252 -14.49 -8.91 14.52
C GLU A 252 -15.45 -7.73 14.29
N GLY A 253 -14.91 -6.53 14.10
CA GLY A 253 -15.67 -5.30 13.87
C GLY A 253 -16.40 -4.77 15.11
N LYS A 254 -16.04 -5.24 16.31
CA LYS A 254 -16.66 -4.78 17.55
C LYS A 254 -16.08 -3.46 18.04
N ASN A 255 -14.76 -3.23 17.81
CA ASN A 255 -14.04 -2.06 18.31
C ASN A 255 -12.97 -1.57 17.31
N ASP A 256 -13.35 -0.67 16.43
CA ASP A 256 -12.45 -0.12 15.41
C ASP A 256 -11.26 0.65 16.00
N TYR A 257 -11.40 1.25 17.18
CA TYR A 257 -10.30 1.95 17.86
C TYR A 257 -9.16 1.00 18.22
N THR A 258 -9.51 -0.08 18.91
CA THR A 258 -8.53 -1.10 19.31
C THR A 258 -7.97 -1.83 18.08
N ASP A 259 -8.83 -2.13 17.09
CA ASP A 259 -8.42 -2.75 15.84
C ASP A 259 -7.43 -1.89 15.09
N ASP A 260 -7.64 -0.57 15.00
CA ASP A 260 -6.73 0.35 14.30
C ASP A 260 -5.36 0.46 14.99
N ILE A 261 -5.32 0.54 16.31
CA ILE A 261 -4.06 0.56 17.06
C ILE A 261 -3.27 -0.73 16.81
N ASN A 262 -3.93 -1.88 16.85
CA ASN A 262 -3.29 -3.18 16.64
C ASN A 262 -2.96 -3.46 15.16
N ALA A 263 -3.71 -2.90 14.22
CA ALA A 263 -3.50 -3.12 12.79
C ALA A 263 -2.07 -2.75 12.36
N ARG A 264 -1.48 -1.70 12.92
CA ARG A 264 -0.15 -1.22 12.56
C ARG A 264 0.93 -2.31 12.72
N SER A 265 1.00 -2.94 13.87
CA SER A 265 1.95 -4.05 14.13
C SER A 265 1.56 -5.33 13.40
N ARG A 266 0.27 -5.63 13.27
CA ARG A 266 -0.23 -6.82 12.57
C ARG A 266 0.03 -6.76 11.06
N ILE A 267 -0.07 -5.58 10.44
CA ILE A 267 0.29 -5.33 9.04
C ILE A 267 1.77 -5.68 8.83
N ILE A 268 2.66 -5.18 9.69
CA ILE A 268 4.10 -5.46 9.60
C ILE A 268 4.37 -6.95 9.76
N ASN A 269 3.75 -7.60 10.74
CA ASN A 269 3.91 -9.03 10.96
C ASN A 269 3.42 -9.85 9.75
N TYR A 270 2.29 -9.49 9.15
CA TYR A 270 1.77 -10.17 7.97
C TYR A 270 2.62 -9.91 6.72
N LEU A 271 3.06 -8.69 6.49
CA LEU A 271 3.98 -8.39 5.40
C LEU A 271 5.29 -9.16 5.55
N SER A 272 5.84 -9.27 6.78
CA SER A 272 7.13 -9.93 7.05
C SER A 272 7.04 -11.45 7.14
N GLY A 273 5.87 -12.02 7.35
CA GLY A 273 5.70 -13.47 7.47
C GLY A 273 6.24 -14.21 6.24
N ASN A 274 6.85 -15.37 6.44
CA ASN A 274 7.63 -16.13 5.44
C ASN A 274 8.95 -15.46 5.00
N SER A 275 9.34 -14.32 5.56
CA SER A 275 10.64 -13.72 5.28
C SER A 275 11.75 -14.35 6.13
N VAL A 276 13.01 -13.99 5.79
CA VAL A 276 14.19 -14.42 6.57
C VAL A 276 14.17 -13.93 8.02
N TYR A 277 13.46 -12.84 8.29
CA TYR A 277 13.35 -12.25 9.64
C TYR A 277 12.11 -12.75 10.40
N ASN A 278 11.12 -13.33 9.71
CA ASN A 278 9.90 -13.87 10.32
C ASN A 278 9.44 -15.18 9.65
N PRO A 279 10.27 -16.25 9.68
CA PRO A 279 10.04 -17.46 8.90
C PRO A 279 8.91 -18.36 9.44
N LYS A 280 8.46 -18.14 10.68
CA LYS A 280 7.44 -18.97 11.33
C LYS A 280 6.01 -18.49 11.08
N GLU A 281 5.84 -17.22 10.79
CA GLU A 281 4.54 -16.63 10.53
C GLU A 281 4.21 -16.70 9.03
N LYS A 282 2.94 -16.89 8.70
CA LYS A 282 2.48 -16.81 7.31
C LYS A 282 2.34 -15.35 6.90
N GLY A 283 2.79 -15.02 5.69
CA GLY A 283 2.69 -13.66 5.18
C GLY A 283 3.24 -13.49 3.78
N LEU A 284 3.57 -12.27 3.44
CA LEU A 284 3.93 -11.86 2.08
C LEU A 284 5.45 -11.86 1.80
N GLY A 285 6.26 -12.29 2.75
CA GLY A 285 7.70 -12.50 2.57
C GLY A 285 8.57 -11.24 2.55
N VAL A 286 8.05 -10.06 2.92
CA VAL A 286 8.80 -8.81 2.89
C VAL A 286 9.82 -8.74 4.04
N PRO A 287 11.13 -8.68 3.78
CA PRO A 287 12.15 -8.71 4.82
C PRO A 287 12.37 -7.31 5.42
N PHE A 288 11.61 -6.93 6.44
CA PHE A 288 11.83 -5.67 7.14
C PHE A 288 13.07 -5.73 8.04
N GLU A 289 14.02 -4.84 7.79
CA GLU A 289 15.22 -4.68 8.63
C GLU A 289 14.97 -3.72 9.80
N MET A 290 14.03 -2.78 9.63
CA MET A 290 13.70 -1.77 10.63
C MET A 290 12.21 -1.42 10.61
N THR A 291 11.65 -1.16 11.78
CA THR A 291 10.33 -0.55 11.93
C THR A 291 10.44 0.72 12.77
N LEU A 292 9.77 1.80 12.33
CA LEU A 292 9.78 3.09 13.00
C LEU A 292 8.36 3.50 13.39
N GLY A 293 8.13 3.73 14.68
CA GLY A 293 6.90 4.34 15.21
C GLY A 293 7.21 5.74 15.73
N VAL A 294 6.50 6.74 15.24
CA VAL A 294 6.65 8.15 15.65
C VAL A 294 5.43 8.59 16.42
N HIS A 295 5.63 9.07 17.64
CA HIS A 295 4.60 9.56 18.56
C HIS A 295 4.93 10.95 19.06
N SER A 296 3.93 11.73 19.43
CA SER A 296 4.07 13.11 19.93
C SER A 296 3.41 13.36 21.29
N ASP A 297 2.81 12.34 21.89
CA ASP A 297 2.05 12.45 23.14
C ASP A 297 2.53 11.54 24.27
N ALA A 298 3.78 11.07 24.18
CA ALA A 298 4.29 10.00 25.04
C ALA A 298 4.53 10.42 26.51
N GLY A 299 4.36 11.68 26.85
CA GLY A 299 4.49 12.13 28.23
C GLY A 299 4.24 13.62 28.42
N PHE A 300 3.91 13.97 29.64
CA PHE A 300 3.77 15.36 30.10
C PHE A 300 4.22 15.46 31.56
N SER A 301 4.75 16.60 31.97
CA SER A 301 4.97 16.92 33.36
C SER A 301 3.72 17.51 33.97
N LYS A 302 3.62 17.53 35.31
CA LYS A 302 2.54 18.22 36.04
C LYS A 302 2.60 19.74 35.87
N GLU A 303 3.73 20.25 35.43
CA GLU A 303 4.05 21.67 35.29
C GLU A 303 4.09 22.11 33.81
N ASP A 304 3.59 21.27 32.89
CA ASP A 304 3.60 21.49 31.42
C ASP A 304 4.98 21.74 30.81
N ASP A 305 6.03 21.26 31.47
CA ASP A 305 7.40 21.39 31.00
C ASP A 305 7.67 20.49 29.79
N LEU A 306 8.58 20.93 28.93
CA LEU A 306 9.06 20.14 27.82
C LEU A 306 9.88 18.93 28.32
N ILE A 307 9.36 17.72 28.12
CA ILE A 307 9.99 16.48 28.59
C ILE A 307 11.15 16.04 27.67
N GLY A 308 11.13 16.48 26.39
CA GLY A 308 12.14 16.12 25.40
C GLY A 308 11.71 14.93 24.53
N THR A 309 12.71 14.30 23.91
CA THR A 309 12.50 13.19 22.97
C THR A 309 12.96 11.87 23.59
N LEU A 310 12.08 10.86 23.56
CA LEU A 310 12.38 9.49 23.97
C LEU A 310 12.54 8.62 22.73
N GLY A 311 13.73 8.07 22.52
CA GLY A 311 13.99 7.01 21.54
C GLY A 311 13.87 5.65 22.19
N ILE A 312 12.97 4.79 21.70
CA ILE A 312 12.90 3.39 22.10
C ILE A 312 13.29 2.56 20.89
N TYR A 313 14.31 1.74 21.03
CA TYR A 313 14.74 0.83 19.97
C TYR A 313 14.78 -0.61 20.47
N CYS A 314 14.50 -1.54 19.58
CA CYS A 314 14.65 -2.97 19.81
C CYS A 314 15.55 -3.56 18.73
N LEU A 315 16.58 -4.26 19.14
CA LEU A 315 17.39 -5.06 18.22
C LEU A 315 16.61 -6.33 17.90
N LEU A 316 16.18 -6.48 16.66
CA LEU A 316 15.40 -7.64 16.19
C LEU A 316 16.04 -9.00 16.48
N TYR A 317 17.37 -9.03 16.66
CA TYR A 317 18.15 -10.23 17.00
C TYR A 317 18.07 -10.64 18.46
N THR A 318 17.61 -9.77 19.37
CA THR A 318 17.68 -10.02 20.81
C THR A 318 16.31 -10.16 21.49
N SER A 319 15.22 -9.69 20.85
CA SER A 319 13.91 -9.75 21.48
C SER A 319 12.78 -9.82 20.44
N PRO A 320 12.36 -11.02 20.05
CA PRO A 320 11.30 -11.21 19.07
C PRO A 320 9.89 -10.93 19.61
N SER A 321 9.73 -10.56 20.90
CA SER A 321 8.42 -10.41 21.53
C SER A 321 8.11 -8.99 21.99
N PRO A 322 6.91 -8.45 21.68
CA PRO A 322 6.42 -7.19 22.26
C PRO A 322 6.32 -7.20 23.80
N ARG A 323 6.32 -8.38 24.45
CA ARG A 323 6.25 -8.53 25.90
C ARG A 323 7.54 -8.16 26.62
N ASP A 324 8.66 -8.14 25.94
CA ASP A 324 9.96 -7.80 26.56
C ASP A 324 10.20 -6.28 26.70
N ARG A 325 9.32 -5.44 26.13
CA ARG A 325 9.41 -3.98 26.22
C ARG A 325 9.15 -3.42 27.63
N THR A 326 8.57 -4.20 28.54
CA THR A 326 8.22 -3.74 29.89
C THR A 326 9.33 -3.98 30.92
N ARG A 327 10.49 -4.55 30.56
CA ARG A 327 11.57 -4.90 31.49
C ARG A 327 12.86 -4.08 31.41
N SER A 328 12.96 -3.12 30.52
CA SER A 328 14.08 -2.18 30.54
C SER A 328 13.66 -0.90 31.28
N ARG A 329 13.81 -0.90 32.59
CA ARG A 329 13.93 0.30 33.42
C ARG A 329 15.38 0.65 33.57
#